data_bbf4d424578e3cf55ca9a452f3d1bbf7
#
_entry.id   bbf4d424578e3cf55ca9a452f3d1bbf7
#
_cell.length_a   1.000
_cell.length_b   1.000
_cell.length_c   1.000
_cell.angle_alpha   90.00
_cell.angle_beta   90.00
_cell.angle_gamma   90.00
#
_symmetry.space_group_name_H-M   'P 1'
#
loop_
_entity.id
_entity.type
_entity.pdbx_description
1 polymer ?
#
loop_
_entity_poly.entity_id
_entity_poly.type
_entity_poly.pdbx_seq_one_letter_code
_entity_poly.pdbx_strand_id
1 'polypeptide(L)'
;MRILYGYRIDAGHVVPDEKESEAIRTLFTEYLSGKGIAAAARTAGFTAQGITKPKRILADTRYVGEEDLYPPIIPRETFEAAQAERTRRAQFLGRDNIPRKDKWLDPIRPAVSFRWKVPGVARKNAVPSVKPCSTVEEAAAQAQSLYHMIKRK
;
A
#
# COMPACT_ATOMS: atom_id res chain seq x y z
N MET A 1 24.29 -1.30 7.33
CA MET A 1 23.20 -0.80 8.20
C MET A 1 22.54 0.38 7.49
N ARG A 2 21.21 0.43 7.40
CA ARG A 2 20.52 1.51 6.70
C ARG A 2 20.04 2.54 7.71
N ILE A 3 20.59 3.75 7.65
CA ILE A 3 20.24 4.84 8.56
C ILE A 3 18.86 5.39 8.20
N LEU A 4 18.14 5.83 9.23
CA LEU A 4 16.85 6.48 9.08
C LEU A 4 17.03 7.87 8.45
N TYR A 5 16.08 8.28 7.61
CA TYR A 5 16.06 9.64 7.06
C TYR A 5 15.94 10.67 8.19
N GLY A 6 16.63 11.77 8.12
CA GLY A 6 16.70 12.78 9.19
C GLY A 6 17.87 12.58 10.15
N TYR A 7 18.67 11.53 9.94
CA TYR A 7 19.85 11.25 10.77
C TYR A 7 21.10 11.01 9.93
N ARG A 8 22.24 11.38 10.49
CA ARG A 8 23.57 11.08 9.97
C ARG A 8 24.44 10.41 11.03
N ILE A 9 25.49 9.73 10.63
CA ILE A 9 26.50 9.26 11.56
C ILE A 9 27.59 10.33 11.69
N ASP A 10 27.87 10.72 12.93
CA ASP A 10 28.96 11.60 13.28
C ASP A 10 29.76 10.98 14.41
N ALA A 11 31.07 10.80 14.21
CA ALA A 11 31.98 10.16 15.17
C ALA A 11 31.47 8.82 15.75
N GLY A 12 30.73 8.02 14.96
CA GLY A 12 30.18 6.72 15.39
C GLY A 12 28.83 6.80 16.11
N HIS A 13 28.30 8.00 16.31
CA HIS A 13 26.98 8.23 16.92
C HIS A 13 25.96 8.69 15.87
N VAL A 14 24.70 8.31 16.09
CA VAL A 14 23.59 8.77 15.26
C VAL A 14 23.16 10.15 15.76
N VAL A 15 23.28 11.15 14.90
CA VAL A 15 22.87 12.53 15.21
C VAL A 15 21.84 13.01 14.19
N PRO A 16 20.90 13.91 14.56
CA PRO A 16 19.96 14.49 13.61
C PRO A 16 20.71 15.31 12.55
N ASP A 17 20.33 15.12 11.31
CA ASP A 17 20.74 16.03 10.23
C ASP A 17 19.82 17.25 10.24
N GLU A 18 20.41 18.46 10.30
CA GLU A 18 19.65 19.69 10.49
C GLU A 18 18.62 19.92 9.36
N LYS A 19 19.03 19.75 8.10
CA LYS A 19 18.16 19.97 6.92
C LYS A 19 17.06 18.93 6.83
N GLU A 20 17.41 17.65 7.03
CA GLU A 20 16.46 16.56 6.95
C GLU A 20 15.50 16.56 8.14
N SER A 21 15.97 16.91 9.35
CA SER A 21 15.13 17.01 10.54
C SER A 21 14.14 18.18 10.45
N GLU A 22 14.54 19.30 9.87
CA GLU A 22 13.65 20.42 9.60
C GLU A 22 12.54 20.04 8.60
N ALA A 23 12.90 19.33 7.53
CA ALA A 23 11.92 18.79 6.58
C ALA A 23 10.89 17.85 7.26
N ILE A 24 11.34 17.01 8.23
CA ILE A 24 10.44 16.16 9.00
C ILE A 24 9.52 17.01 9.88
N ARG A 25 10.03 17.98 10.61
CA ARG A 25 9.21 18.87 11.46
C ARG A 25 8.16 19.62 10.63
N THR A 26 8.56 20.16 9.49
CA THR A 26 7.67 20.83 8.54
C THR A 26 6.57 19.89 8.06
N LEU A 27 6.91 18.63 7.73
CA LEU A 27 5.95 17.64 7.30
C LEU A 27 4.85 17.39 8.36
N PHE A 28 5.22 17.25 9.64
CA PHE A 28 4.26 17.06 10.73
C PHE A 28 3.39 18.29 10.95
N THR A 29 3.98 19.49 10.97
CA THR A 29 3.26 20.75 11.15
C THR A 29 2.23 20.96 10.02
N GLU A 30 2.64 20.78 8.78
CA GLU A 30 1.79 20.92 7.61
C GLU A 30 0.68 19.86 7.56
N TYR A 31 0.97 18.65 8.01
CA TYR A 31 -0.04 17.60 8.11
C TYR A 31 -1.10 17.90 9.18
N LEU A 32 -0.69 18.42 10.34
CA LEU A 32 -1.57 18.82 11.42
C LEU A 32 -2.37 20.09 11.10
N SER A 33 -1.86 20.97 10.24
CA SER A 33 -2.63 22.13 9.74
C SER A 33 -3.81 21.75 8.83
N GLY A 34 -4.03 20.45 8.59
CA GLY A 34 -5.15 19.95 7.78
C GLY A 34 -4.79 19.59 6.35
N LYS A 35 -3.56 19.84 5.89
CA LYS A 35 -3.13 19.48 4.53
C LYS A 35 -3.08 17.96 4.33
N GLY A 36 -3.35 17.52 3.11
CA GLY A 36 -3.14 16.10 2.75
C GLY A 36 -1.65 15.74 2.73
N ILE A 37 -1.31 14.46 2.95
CA ILE A 37 0.09 13.98 3.00
C ILE A 37 0.89 14.43 1.77
N ALA A 38 0.29 14.41 0.57
CA ALA A 38 0.98 14.82 -0.66
C ALA A 38 1.29 16.33 -0.69
N ALA A 39 0.41 17.16 -0.15
CA ALA A 39 0.61 18.60 -0.07
C ALA A 39 1.65 18.93 1.00
N ALA A 40 1.54 18.36 2.19
CA ALA A 40 2.49 18.50 3.29
C ALA A 40 3.91 18.06 2.86
N ALA A 41 4.02 16.93 2.14
CA ALA A 41 5.28 16.43 1.62
C ALA A 41 5.93 17.39 0.62
N ARG A 42 5.15 18.01 -0.27
CA ARG A 42 5.67 19.01 -1.21
C ARG A 42 6.21 20.25 -0.49
N THR A 43 5.47 20.76 0.48
CA THR A 43 5.91 21.89 1.30
C THR A 43 7.19 21.57 2.07
N ALA A 44 7.33 20.36 2.58
CA ALA A 44 8.50 19.87 3.30
C ALA A 44 9.68 19.47 2.37
N GLY A 45 9.57 19.65 1.05
CA GLY A 45 10.66 19.36 0.12
C GLY A 45 10.80 17.91 -0.37
N PHE A 46 9.82 17.04 -0.09
CA PHE A 46 9.82 15.62 -0.53
C PHE A 46 9.36 15.42 -1.99
N THR A 47 9.65 16.35 -2.88
CA THR A 47 9.11 16.36 -4.25
C THR A 47 9.53 15.16 -5.11
N ALA A 48 10.75 14.67 -4.95
CA ALA A 48 11.32 13.60 -5.78
C ALA A 48 10.96 12.17 -5.32
N GLN A 49 10.37 11.99 -4.13
CA GLN A 49 10.29 10.68 -3.47
C GLN A 49 8.87 10.12 -3.37
N GLY A 50 7.91 10.79 -4.01
CA GLY A 50 6.51 10.38 -3.95
C GLY A 50 5.94 10.40 -2.51
N ILE A 51 4.75 9.82 -2.36
CA ILE A 51 3.99 9.84 -1.11
C ILE A 51 4.41 8.77 -0.10
N THR A 52 5.16 7.75 -0.54
CA THR A 52 5.47 6.55 0.27
C THR A 52 6.43 6.88 1.42
N LYS A 53 7.47 7.67 1.15
CA LYS A 53 8.46 8.06 2.17
C LYS A 53 7.84 8.96 3.26
N PRO A 54 7.14 10.06 2.94
CA PRO A 54 6.42 10.87 3.93
C PRO A 54 5.42 10.07 4.77
N LYS A 55 4.69 9.13 4.14
CA LYS A 55 3.75 8.27 4.84
C LYS A 55 4.43 7.34 5.86
N ARG A 56 5.62 6.84 5.56
CA ARG A 56 6.43 6.04 6.50
C ARG A 56 6.96 6.89 7.63
N ILE A 57 7.48 8.09 7.34
CA ILE A 57 7.97 9.04 8.34
C ILE A 57 6.88 9.39 9.36
N LEU A 58 5.66 9.69 8.89
CA LEU A 58 4.51 9.97 9.77
C LEU A 58 4.09 8.77 10.63
N ALA A 59 4.50 7.54 10.32
CA ALA A 59 4.12 6.33 11.05
C ALA A 59 5.23 5.77 11.95
N ASP A 60 6.44 6.29 11.88
CA ASP A 60 7.62 5.71 12.50
C ASP A 60 7.86 6.34 13.89
N THR A 61 7.76 5.52 14.94
CA THR A 61 7.91 5.93 16.35
C THR A 61 9.34 6.30 16.71
N ARG A 62 10.33 5.89 15.94
CA ARG A 62 11.76 6.17 16.20
C ARG A 62 12.08 7.66 16.18
N TYR A 63 11.28 8.48 15.48
CA TYR A 63 11.44 9.94 15.48
C TYR A 63 11.10 10.61 16.80
N VAL A 64 10.42 9.90 17.71
CA VAL A 64 10.08 10.36 19.06
C VAL A 64 11.17 10.01 20.08
N GLY A 65 12.16 9.20 19.69
CA GLY A 65 13.22 8.72 20.59
C GLY A 65 12.81 7.51 21.43
N GLU A 66 11.94 6.66 20.91
CA GLU A 66 11.54 5.41 21.58
C GLU A 66 12.69 4.38 21.65
N GLU A 67 13.65 4.47 20.73
CA GLU A 67 14.88 3.68 20.71
C GLU A 67 16.06 4.55 21.12
N ASP A 68 16.88 4.10 22.07
CA ASP A 68 18.08 4.82 22.56
C ASP A 68 19.08 5.20 21.46
N LEU A 69 19.00 4.54 20.32
CA LEU A 69 19.88 4.78 19.17
C LEU A 69 19.56 6.08 18.43
N TYR A 70 18.29 6.52 18.43
CA TYR A 70 17.82 7.67 17.66
C TYR A 70 17.38 8.80 18.59
N PRO A 71 18.10 9.93 18.63
CA PRO A 71 17.66 11.10 19.39
C PRO A 71 16.35 11.66 18.85
N PRO A 72 15.44 12.18 19.68
CA PRO A 72 14.12 12.63 19.26
C PRO A 72 14.23 13.86 18.34
N ILE A 73 13.54 13.80 17.18
CA ILE A 73 13.39 14.93 16.26
C ILE A 73 12.04 15.61 16.48
N ILE A 74 11.01 14.82 16.81
CA ILE A 74 9.62 15.27 16.97
C ILE A 74 9.18 15.06 18.43
N PRO A 75 8.48 16.04 19.05
CA PRO A 75 7.86 15.87 20.36
C PRO A 75 6.80 14.75 20.30
N ARG A 76 6.68 13.99 21.39
CA ARG A 76 5.71 12.89 21.50
C ARG A 76 4.28 13.34 21.27
N GLU A 77 3.92 14.49 21.82
CA GLU A 77 2.58 15.08 21.66
C GLU A 77 2.23 15.35 20.20
N THR A 78 3.19 15.90 19.44
CA THR A 78 3.00 16.17 17.99
C THR A 78 2.84 14.88 17.20
N PHE A 79 3.57 13.84 17.55
CA PHE A 79 3.46 12.54 16.91
C PHE A 79 2.10 11.90 17.21
N GLU A 80 1.66 11.89 18.48
CA GLU A 80 0.36 11.33 18.88
C GLU A 80 -0.81 12.08 18.22
N ALA A 81 -0.74 13.42 18.14
CA ALA A 81 -1.71 14.22 17.41
C ALA A 81 -1.77 13.84 15.91
N ALA A 82 -0.62 13.60 15.29
CA ALA A 82 -0.57 13.17 13.90
C ALA A 82 -1.16 11.76 13.70
N GLN A 83 -0.96 10.83 14.64
CA GLN A 83 -1.60 9.50 14.59
C GLN A 83 -3.12 9.59 14.79
N ALA A 84 -3.60 10.42 15.72
CA ALA A 84 -5.02 10.66 15.94
C ALA A 84 -5.68 11.23 14.66
N GLU A 85 -5.06 12.24 14.05
CA GLU A 85 -5.55 12.82 12.80
C GLU A 85 -5.54 11.81 11.64
N ARG A 86 -4.53 10.95 11.58
CA ARG A 86 -4.45 9.88 10.59
C ARG A 86 -5.58 8.87 10.76
N THR A 87 -5.88 8.48 11.99
CA THR A 87 -6.99 7.58 12.31
C THR A 87 -8.33 8.24 11.99
N ARG A 88 -8.54 9.50 12.39
CA ARG A 88 -9.74 10.27 12.06
C ARG A 88 -10.01 10.33 10.56
N ARG A 89 -8.96 10.60 9.76
CA ARG A 89 -9.09 10.63 8.28
C ARG A 89 -9.37 9.25 7.70
N ALA A 90 -8.78 8.20 8.26
CA ALA A 90 -9.04 6.82 7.82
C ALA A 90 -10.50 6.44 8.06
N GLN A 91 -11.04 6.77 9.23
CA GLN A 91 -12.44 6.56 9.60
C GLN A 91 -13.37 7.31 8.66
N PHE A 92 -13.13 8.60 8.46
CA PHE A 92 -13.95 9.42 7.56
C PHE A 92 -13.99 8.87 6.13
N LEU A 93 -12.91 8.24 5.66
CA LEU A 93 -12.81 7.61 4.33
C LEU A 93 -13.27 6.15 4.30
N GLY A 94 -13.80 5.60 5.42
CA GLY A 94 -14.17 4.19 5.51
C GLY A 94 -12.99 3.23 5.27
N ARG A 95 -11.77 3.68 5.60
CA ARG A 95 -10.53 2.89 5.48
C ARG A 95 -10.04 2.36 6.82
N ASP A 96 -10.96 2.27 7.76
CA ASP A 96 -10.70 1.63 9.05
C ASP A 96 -10.25 0.21 8.77
N ASN A 97 -9.27 -0.23 9.50
CA ASN A 97 -8.62 -1.54 9.50
C ASN A 97 -9.58 -2.71 9.26
N ILE A 98 -10.25 -2.69 8.12
CA ILE A 98 -10.95 -3.86 7.62
C ILE A 98 -9.83 -4.85 7.32
N PRO A 99 -9.70 -5.94 8.12
CA PRO A 99 -8.72 -6.96 7.83
C PRO A 99 -8.93 -7.32 6.37
N ARG A 100 -7.89 -7.20 5.55
CA ARG A 100 -7.95 -7.71 4.19
C ARG A 100 -8.39 -9.14 4.36
N LYS A 101 -9.61 -9.48 3.94
CA LYS A 101 -10.00 -10.87 3.78
C LYS A 101 -8.87 -11.52 3.04
N ASP A 102 -8.21 -12.50 3.66
CA ASP A 102 -7.12 -13.19 3.03
C ASP A 102 -7.64 -13.73 1.70
N LYS A 103 -7.21 -13.10 0.62
CA LYS A 103 -7.61 -13.47 -0.75
C LYS A 103 -7.33 -14.94 -1.05
N TRP A 104 -6.50 -15.57 -0.22
CA TRP A 104 -6.06 -16.96 -0.31
C TRP A 104 -7.00 -17.93 0.39
N LEU A 105 -7.90 -17.45 1.27
CA LEU A 105 -8.89 -18.25 1.99
C LEU A 105 -10.31 -18.15 1.41
N ASP A 106 -10.52 -17.32 0.38
CA ASP A 106 -11.76 -17.44 -0.39
C ASP A 106 -11.76 -18.81 -1.07
N PRO A 107 -12.73 -19.70 -0.77
CA PRO A 107 -12.82 -20.98 -1.44
C PRO A 107 -12.87 -20.70 -2.94
N ILE A 108 -11.84 -21.13 -3.64
CA ILE A 108 -11.65 -21.14 -5.09
C ILE A 108 -12.66 -20.25 -5.80
N ARG A 109 -12.32 -18.99 -6.05
CA ARG A 109 -13.12 -18.17 -6.95
C ARG A 109 -13.19 -18.91 -8.27
N PRO A 110 -14.39 -19.34 -8.73
CA PRO A 110 -14.46 -19.97 -10.02
C PRO A 110 -13.93 -19.01 -11.07
N ALA A 111 -12.91 -19.48 -11.74
CA ALA A 111 -12.36 -18.96 -12.97
C ALA A 111 -12.31 -17.41 -13.07
N VAL A 112 -11.16 -16.86 -12.80
CA VAL A 112 -10.75 -15.60 -13.44
C VAL A 112 -11.02 -15.77 -14.93
N SER A 113 -12.00 -15.04 -15.45
CA SER A 113 -12.21 -14.97 -16.90
C SER A 113 -10.97 -14.25 -17.48
N PHE A 114 -9.96 -15.01 -17.86
CA PHE A 114 -8.85 -14.50 -18.63
C PHE A 114 -9.41 -14.01 -19.96
N ARG A 115 -9.70 -12.73 -20.06
CA ARG A 115 -9.90 -12.10 -21.36
C ARG A 115 -8.56 -12.00 -22.04
N TRP A 116 -8.18 -13.05 -22.73
CA TRP A 116 -7.12 -12.97 -23.73
C TRP A 116 -7.62 -12.01 -24.82
N LYS A 117 -7.09 -10.79 -24.83
CA LYS A 117 -7.16 -9.97 -26.02
C LYS A 117 -6.17 -10.54 -27.01
N VAL A 118 -6.61 -11.50 -27.81
CA VAL A 118 -5.82 -11.95 -28.96
C VAL A 118 -5.94 -10.84 -30.00
N PRO A 119 -4.84 -10.16 -30.38
CA PRO A 119 -4.89 -9.12 -31.41
C PRO A 119 -5.35 -9.78 -32.72
N GLY A 120 -6.42 -9.25 -33.34
CA GLY A 120 -6.86 -9.65 -34.68
C GLY A 120 -7.99 -10.68 -34.77
N VAL A 121 -8.52 -11.22 -33.66
CA VAL A 121 -9.70 -12.09 -33.72
C VAL A 121 -10.97 -11.28 -33.48
N ALA A 122 -11.75 -11.10 -34.54
CA ALA A 122 -13.07 -10.45 -34.46
C ALA A 122 -13.96 -11.21 -33.46
N ARG A 123 -14.76 -10.46 -32.67
CA ARG A 123 -15.64 -10.91 -31.58
C ARG A 123 -16.74 -11.92 -31.95
N LYS A 124 -16.64 -12.64 -33.07
CA LYS A 124 -17.68 -13.54 -33.55
C LYS A 124 -17.70 -14.93 -32.89
N ASN A 125 -16.67 -15.28 -32.12
CA ASN A 125 -16.68 -16.54 -31.37
C ASN A 125 -16.83 -16.21 -29.87
N ALA A 126 -18.06 -16.01 -29.44
CA ALA A 126 -18.37 -16.02 -28.00
C ALA A 126 -17.91 -17.38 -27.45
N VAL A 127 -16.95 -17.37 -26.53
CA VAL A 127 -16.65 -18.56 -25.74
C VAL A 127 -17.93 -18.93 -25.03
N PRO A 128 -18.44 -20.17 -25.21
CA PRO A 128 -19.69 -20.57 -24.56
C PRO A 128 -19.52 -20.35 -23.05
N SER A 129 -20.52 -19.69 -22.44
CA SER A 129 -20.51 -19.41 -21.01
C SER A 129 -20.44 -20.75 -20.26
N VAL A 130 -19.30 -21.01 -19.65
CA VAL A 130 -19.12 -22.20 -18.83
C VAL A 130 -19.95 -22.00 -17.58
N LYS A 131 -20.93 -22.88 -17.35
CA LYS A 131 -21.74 -22.87 -16.13
C LYS A 131 -20.83 -23.14 -14.92
N PRO A 132 -21.05 -22.49 -13.79
CA PRO A 132 -20.29 -22.79 -12.58
C PRO A 132 -20.51 -24.25 -12.19
N CYS A 133 -19.44 -25.02 -12.03
CA CYS A 133 -19.49 -26.40 -11.57
C CYS A 133 -19.54 -26.43 -10.04
N SER A 134 -20.40 -27.26 -9.49
CA SER A 134 -20.57 -27.47 -8.05
C SER A 134 -19.59 -28.50 -7.49
N THR A 135 -19.11 -29.42 -8.33
CA THR A 135 -18.20 -30.49 -7.94
C THR A 135 -16.98 -30.60 -8.85
N VAL A 136 -15.90 -31.21 -8.34
CA VAL A 136 -14.68 -31.46 -9.07
C VAL A 136 -14.89 -32.36 -10.29
N GLU A 137 -15.80 -33.34 -10.16
CA GLU A 137 -16.14 -34.28 -11.21
C GLU A 137 -16.85 -33.61 -12.40
N GLU A 138 -17.80 -32.70 -12.11
CA GLU A 138 -18.44 -31.86 -13.15
C GLU A 138 -17.44 -30.96 -13.87
N ALA A 139 -16.48 -30.39 -13.14
CA ALA A 139 -15.43 -29.57 -13.74
C ALA A 139 -14.53 -30.38 -14.68
N ALA A 140 -14.18 -31.60 -14.31
CA ALA A 140 -13.39 -32.51 -15.14
C ALA A 140 -14.14 -32.92 -16.42
N ALA A 141 -15.44 -33.24 -16.32
CA ALA A 141 -16.26 -33.59 -17.47
C ALA A 141 -16.42 -32.40 -18.45
N GLN A 142 -16.64 -31.21 -17.93
CA GLN A 142 -16.69 -29.99 -18.76
C GLN A 142 -15.36 -29.70 -19.46
N ALA A 143 -14.23 -29.84 -18.76
CA ALA A 143 -12.90 -29.65 -19.35
C ALA A 143 -12.64 -30.66 -20.50
N GLN A 144 -13.05 -31.92 -20.33
CA GLN A 144 -12.94 -32.94 -21.38
C GLN A 144 -13.79 -32.61 -22.60
N SER A 145 -15.03 -32.16 -22.41
CA SER A 145 -15.93 -31.79 -23.50
C SER A 145 -15.38 -30.59 -24.30
N LEU A 146 -14.83 -29.58 -23.63
CA LEU A 146 -14.19 -28.43 -24.28
C LEU A 146 -12.94 -28.83 -25.04
N TYR A 147 -12.13 -29.73 -24.49
CA TYR A 147 -10.94 -30.27 -25.16
C TYR A 147 -11.29 -30.99 -26.47
N HIS A 148 -12.35 -31.80 -26.47
CA HIS A 148 -12.82 -32.49 -27.67
C HIS A 148 -13.40 -31.54 -28.71
N MET A 149 -14.04 -30.44 -28.32
CA MET A 149 -14.52 -29.42 -29.25
C MET A 149 -13.38 -28.65 -29.94
N ILE A 150 -12.30 -28.38 -29.22
CA ILE A 150 -11.13 -27.69 -29.76
C ILE A 150 -10.36 -28.58 -30.75
N LYS A 151 -10.30 -29.88 -30.48
CA LYS A 151 -9.55 -30.84 -31.31
C LYS A 151 -10.23 -31.20 -32.65
N ARG A 152 -11.54 -30.85 -32.80
CA ARG A 152 -12.32 -31.09 -34.03
C ARG A 152 -12.28 -29.95 -35.04
N LYS A 153 -11.58 -28.86 -34.74
CA LYS A 153 -11.31 -27.77 -35.69
C LYS A 153 -9.89 -27.82 -36.18
#